data_e3a58dae597027a1fe1f8809411beeea
#
_entry.id   e3a58dae597027a1fe1f8809411beeea
#
_cell.length_a   1.000
_cell.length_b   1.000
_cell.length_c   1.000
_cell.angle_alpha   90.00
_cell.angle_beta   90.00
_cell.angle_gamma   90.00
#
_symmetry.space_group_name_H-M   'P 1'
#
loop_
_entity.id
_entity.type
_entity.pdbx_description
1 polymer ?
#
loop_
_entity_poly.entity_id
_entity_poly.type
_entity_poly.pdbx_seq_one_letter_code
_entity_poly.pdbx_strand_id
1 'polypeptide(L)'
;MKLDELMESPAGQRRLFELQSPGDGFGDSGRSFAGCTATVILVTRTEIICANAGDSRTVLSRGGRAREMSEDHKPDNPGELSRIKRSGGFVEEGRVNGMLALSRALGDFEYKSNS
;
A
#
# COMPACT_ATOMS: atom_id res chain seq x y z
N MET A 1 8.01 -1.28 -7.33
CA MET A 1 8.35 0.14 -6.97
C MET A 1 9.73 0.15 -6.36
N LYS A 2 10.55 1.20 -6.61
CA LYS A 2 11.93 1.28 -6.04
C LYS A 2 12.02 1.08 -4.52
N LEU A 3 11.01 1.51 -3.78
CA LEU A 3 10.98 1.31 -2.32
C LEU A 3 10.74 -0.16 -1.96
N ASP A 4 9.82 -0.84 -2.64
CA ASP A 4 9.61 -2.28 -2.46
C ASP A 4 10.88 -3.07 -2.78
N GLU A 5 11.55 -2.77 -3.89
CA GLU A 5 12.84 -3.39 -4.26
C GLU A 5 13.92 -3.19 -3.18
N LEU A 6 13.96 -1.98 -2.60
CA LEU A 6 14.87 -1.69 -1.48
C LEU A 6 14.50 -2.50 -0.25
N MET A 7 13.21 -2.58 0.11
CA MET A 7 12.72 -3.35 1.25
C MET A 7 12.98 -4.85 1.10
N GLU A 8 12.87 -5.40 -0.11
CA GLU A 8 13.17 -6.82 -0.40
C GLU A 8 14.67 -7.12 -0.47
N SER A 9 15.52 -6.10 -0.62
CA SER A 9 16.97 -6.30 -0.65
C SER A 9 17.50 -6.85 0.70
N PRO A 10 18.64 -7.57 0.69
CA PRO A 10 19.25 -8.06 1.94
C PRO A 10 19.54 -6.96 2.96
N ALA A 11 19.89 -5.76 2.50
CA ALA A 11 20.12 -4.60 3.34
C ALA A 11 18.82 -4.06 3.93
N GLY A 12 17.76 -3.98 3.11
CA GLY A 12 16.43 -3.56 3.54
C GLY A 12 15.83 -4.52 4.55
N GLN A 13 15.91 -5.82 4.32
CA GLN A 13 15.41 -6.84 5.25
C GLN A 13 16.14 -6.77 6.61
N ARG A 14 17.46 -6.59 6.62
CA ARG A 14 18.21 -6.36 7.86
C ARG A 14 17.73 -5.11 8.60
N ARG A 15 17.51 -4.02 7.87
CA ARG A 15 17.03 -2.76 8.47
C ARG A 15 15.62 -2.90 9.02
N LEU A 16 14.73 -3.58 8.32
CA LEU A 16 13.38 -3.88 8.81
C LEU A 16 13.44 -4.73 10.10
N PHE A 17 14.32 -5.72 10.13
CA PHE A 17 14.54 -6.53 11.33
C PHE A 17 15.00 -5.70 12.54
N GLU A 18 15.96 -4.78 12.34
CA GLU A 18 16.46 -3.90 13.39
C GLU A 18 15.40 -2.92 13.93
N LEU A 19 14.43 -2.54 13.09
CA LEU A 19 13.37 -1.59 13.44
C LEU A 19 12.16 -2.24 14.12
N GLN A 20 12.06 -3.55 14.09
CA GLN A 20 10.94 -4.24 14.71
C GLN A 20 11.12 -4.38 16.23
N SER A 21 10.02 -4.17 16.94
CA SER A 21 9.97 -4.45 18.37
C SER A 21 9.92 -5.96 18.63
N PRO A 22 10.48 -6.45 19.76
CA PRO A 22 10.30 -7.84 20.17
C PRO A 22 8.81 -8.15 20.34
N GLY A 23 8.25 -8.99 19.47
CA GLY A 23 6.83 -9.36 19.47
C GLY A 23 6.07 -9.07 18.18
N ASP A 24 6.61 -8.23 17.30
CA ASP A 24 6.09 -8.07 15.95
C ASP A 24 6.49 -9.31 15.10
N GLY A 25 5.50 -10.09 14.70
CA GLY A 25 5.71 -11.38 14.06
C GLY A 25 6.57 -11.34 12.81
N PHE A 26 7.81 -11.75 12.93
CA PHE A 26 8.52 -12.36 11.81
C PHE A 26 7.91 -13.74 11.60
N GLY A 27 7.40 -14.00 10.40
CA GLY A 27 7.11 -15.38 10.03
C GLY A 27 8.38 -16.23 10.17
N ASP A 28 8.22 -17.52 10.31
CA ASP A 28 9.27 -18.54 10.47
C ASP A 28 10.39 -18.45 9.38
N SER A 29 10.18 -17.67 8.33
CA SER A 29 11.12 -17.40 7.22
C SER A 29 12.02 -16.17 7.41
N GLY A 30 11.93 -15.43 8.52
CA GLY A 30 12.71 -14.20 8.74
C GLY A 30 12.39 -13.05 7.80
N ARG A 31 11.25 -13.08 7.07
CA ARG A 31 10.75 -12.03 6.20
C ARG A 31 9.65 -11.22 6.88
N SER A 32 9.70 -9.90 6.74
CA SER A 32 8.62 -9.04 7.18
C SER A 32 7.43 -9.15 6.22
N PHE A 33 6.25 -9.43 6.76
CA PHE A 33 4.97 -9.38 6.03
C PHE A 33 4.25 -8.04 6.20
N ALA A 34 4.88 -7.07 6.86
CA ALA A 34 4.29 -5.76 7.08
C ALA A 34 4.09 -5.00 5.76
N GLY A 35 3.00 -4.27 5.69
CA GLY A 35 2.70 -3.32 4.65
C GLY A 35 2.13 -2.04 5.22
N CYS A 36 2.11 -0.99 4.40
CA CYS A 36 1.48 0.27 4.75
C CYS A 36 0.89 0.96 3.53
N THR A 37 -0.10 1.80 3.77
CA THR A 37 -0.53 2.81 2.81
C THR A 37 0.47 3.96 2.78
N ALA A 38 0.45 4.75 1.72
CA ALA A 38 1.22 5.98 1.63
C ALA A 38 0.40 7.08 0.97
N THR A 39 0.29 8.23 1.62
CA THR A 39 -0.18 9.46 1.03
C THR A 39 0.91 10.52 1.17
N VAL A 40 1.28 11.15 0.06
CA VAL A 40 2.33 12.15 0.00
C VAL A 40 1.80 13.41 -0.65
N ILE A 41 2.05 14.55 -0.04
CA ILE A 41 1.66 15.86 -0.55
C ILE A 41 2.92 16.66 -0.86
N LEU A 42 2.99 17.17 -2.08
CA LEU A 42 3.96 18.18 -2.48
C LEU A 42 3.24 19.50 -2.73
N VAL A 43 3.65 20.52 -2.00
CA VAL A 43 3.13 21.88 -2.15
C VAL A 43 4.20 22.74 -2.82
N THR A 44 3.86 23.33 -3.95
CA THR A 44 4.69 24.29 -4.67
C THR A 44 4.06 25.69 -4.57
N ARG A 45 4.64 26.67 -5.24
CA ARG A 45 4.06 28.02 -5.30
C ARG A 45 2.73 28.09 -6.07
N THR A 46 2.48 27.15 -6.96
CA THR A 46 1.36 27.17 -7.90
C THR A 46 0.46 25.96 -7.82
N GLU A 47 0.93 24.84 -7.22
CA GLU A 47 0.26 23.55 -7.27
C GLU A 47 0.35 22.82 -5.95
N ILE A 48 -0.67 21.99 -5.68
CA ILE A 48 -0.66 20.95 -4.65
C ILE A 48 -0.78 19.62 -5.39
N ILE A 49 0.24 18.79 -5.27
CA ILE A 49 0.29 17.48 -5.89
C ILE A 49 0.12 16.41 -4.81
N CYS A 50 -0.81 15.48 -5.05
CA CYS A 50 -1.04 14.35 -4.16
C CYS A 50 -0.64 13.05 -4.85
N ALA A 51 0.18 12.23 -4.17
CA ALA A 51 0.45 10.85 -4.56
C ALA A 51 -0.12 9.91 -3.49
N ASN A 52 -0.81 8.85 -3.93
CA ASN A 52 -1.48 7.91 -3.05
C ASN A 52 -1.19 6.46 -3.44
N ALA A 53 -0.97 5.60 -2.45
CA ALA A 53 -0.97 4.15 -2.57
C ALA A 53 -1.67 3.55 -1.36
N GLY A 54 -2.81 2.91 -1.58
CA GLY A 54 -3.64 2.32 -0.55
C GLY A 54 -4.97 3.03 -0.36
N ASP A 55 -5.64 2.76 0.73
CA ASP A 55 -6.98 3.25 1.06
C ASP A 55 -7.01 4.36 2.11
N SER A 56 -5.85 4.94 2.41
CA SER A 56 -5.77 6.22 3.10
C SER A 56 -6.12 7.34 2.13
N ARG A 57 -6.76 8.40 2.64
CA ARG A 57 -7.28 9.48 1.81
C ARG A 57 -6.70 10.83 2.21
N THR A 58 -6.37 11.61 1.20
CA THR A 58 -6.01 13.03 1.35
C THR A 58 -7.20 13.91 0.99
N VAL A 59 -7.49 14.87 1.87
CA VAL A 59 -8.58 15.83 1.69
C VAL A 59 -8.04 17.25 1.86
N LEU A 60 -8.36 18.13 0.90
CA LEU A 60 -8.05 19.55 0.95
C LEU A 60 -9.28 20.32 1.45
N SER A 61 -9.10 21.17 2.45
CA SER A 61 -10.09 22.21 2.78
C SER A 61 -9.85 23.45 1.93
N ARG A 62 -10.80 23.79 1.08
CA ARG A 62 -10.74 24.98 0.21
C ARG A 62 -12.05 25.74 0.27
N GLY A 63 -11.99 27.00 0.74
CA GLY A 63 -13.17 27.85 0.86
C GLY A 63 -14.24 27.25 1.79
N GLY A 64 -13.84 26.61 2.88
CA GLY A 64 -14.74 25.96 3.84
C GLY A 64 -15.36 24.64 3.34
N ARG A 65 -14.89 24.10 2.20
CA ARG A 65 -15.39 22.84 1.62
C ARG A 65 -14.28 21.82 1.52
N ALA A 66 -14.61 20.58 1.84
CA ALA A 66 -13.71 19.44 1.65
C ALA A 66 -13.64 19.06 0.16
N ARG A 67 -12.43 18.83 -0.33
CA ARG A 67 -12.14 18.29 -1.67
C ARG A 67 -11.24 17.09 -1.55
N GLU A 68 -11.66 15.96 -2.06
CA GLU A 68 -10.83 14.77 -2.14
C GLU A 68 -9.69 15.00 -3.13
N MET A 69 -8.46 14.69 -2.70
CA MET A 69 -7.24 14.82 -3.49
C MET A 69 -6.69 13.48 -3.93
N SER A 70 -7.20 12.38 -3.37
CA SER A 70 -6.84 11.01 -3.71
C SER A 70 -8.08 10.14 -3.81
N GLU A 71 -7.96 9.04 -4.53
CA GLU A 71 -8.95 7.97 -4.59
C GLU A 71 -8.42 6.76 -3.81
N ASP A 72 -9.25 6.20 -2.94
CA ASP A 72 -8.91 5.00 -2.17
C ASP A 72 -8.71 3.80 -3.10
N HIS A 73 -7.62 3.08 -2.95
CA HIS A 73 -7.40 1.84 -3.69
C HIS A 73 -8.07 0.67 -2.96
N LYS A 74 -9.39 0.55 -3.18
CA LYS A 74 -10.17 -0.58 -2.65
C LYS A 74 -10.21 -1.75 -3.66
N PRO A 75 -10.17 -3.01 -3.18
CA PRO A 75 -10.20 -4.18 -4.05
C PRO A 75 -11.41 -4.25 -4.99
N ASP A 76 -12.56 -3.71 -4.56
CA ASP A 76 -13.81 -3.70 -5.35
C ASP A 76 -13.85 -2.62 -6.45
N ASN A 77 -12.94 -1.66 -6.43
CA ASN A 77 -12.86 -0.66 -7.49
C ASN A 77 -12.62 -1.37 -8.84
N PRO A 78 -13.38 -1.05 -9.90
CA PRO A 78 -13.35 -1.82 -11.15
C PRO A 78 -11.97 -2.00 -11.76
N GLY A 79 -11.13 -0.96 -11.72
CA GLY A 79 -9.74 -1.02 -12.21
C GLY A 79 -8.86 -1.94 -11.37
N GLU A 80 -8.98 -1.86 -10.06
CA GLU A 80 -8.23 -2.68 -9.12
C GLU A 80 -8.68 -4.14 -9.18
N LEU A 81 -9.98 -4.40 -9.17
CA LEU A 81 -10.56 -5.74 -9.32
C LEU A 81 -10.08 -6.43 -10.59
N SER A 82 -10.09 -5.69 -11.71
CA SER A 82 -9.62 -6.20 -12.99
C SER A 82 -8.13 -6.56 -12.95
N ARG A 83 -7.31 -5.73 -12.31
CA ARG A 83 -5.87 -5.97 -12.13
C ARG A 83 -5.61 -7.20 -11.24
N ILE A 84 -6.31 -7.31 -10.11
CA ILE A 84 -6.19 -8.43 -9.16
C ILE A 84 -6.52 -9.76 -9.87
N LYS A 85 -7.63 -9.80 -10.60
CA LYS A 85 -8.03 -11.00 -11.36
C LYS A 85 -7.01 -11.38 -12.43
N ARG A 86 -6.44 -10.40 -13.15
CA ARG A 86 -5.41 -10.67 -14.18
C ARG A 86 -4.12 -11.23 -13.59
N SER A 87 -3.79 -10.90 -12.36
CA SER A 87 -2.63 -11.46 -11.66
C SER A 87 -2.93 -12.77 -10.91
N GLY A 88 -4.08 -13.40 -11.16
CA GLY A 88 -4.44 -14.68 -10.57
C GLY A 88 -5.04 -14.61 -9.16
N GLY A 89 -5.24 -13.40 -8.61
CA GLY A 89 -5.94 -13.20 -7.34
C GLY A 89 -7.45 -13.14 -7.51
N PHE A 90 -8.15 -13.11 -6.39
CA PHE A 90 -9.60 -12.90 -6.34
C PHE A 90 -9.94 -11.84 -5.28
N VAL A 91 -11.18 -11.36 -5.32
CA VAL A 91 -11.71 -10.45 -4.29
C VAL A 91 -12.95 -11.09 -3.69
N GLU A 92 -12.99 -11.17 -2.38
CA GLU A 92 -14.09 -11.68 -1.59
C GLU A 92 -14.32 -10.75 -0.38
N GLU A 93 -15.55 -10.36 -0.16
CA GLU A 93 -15.94 -9.41 0.89
C GLU A 93 -15.10 -8.11 0.91
N GLY A 94 -14.78 -7.57 -0.28
CA GLY A 94 -13.97 -6.36 -0.42
C GLY A 94 -12.48 -6.55 -0.08
N ARG A 95 -11.99 -7.80 -0.03
CA ARG A 95 -10.62 -8.14 0.34
C ARG A 95 -9.93 -8.96 -0.74
N VAL A 96 -8.67 -8.64 -1.00
CA VAL A 96 -7.80 -9.46 -1.87
C VAL A 96 -7.57 -10.80 -1.20
N ASN A 97 -7.87 -11.88 -1.90
CA ASN A 97 -7.79 -13.28 -1.41
C ASN A 97 -8.51 -13.49 -0.07
N GLY A 98 -9.59 -12.72 0.18
CA GLY A 98 -10.37 -12.77 1.41
C GLY A 98 -9.69 -12.16 2.65
N MET A 99 -8.50 -11.57 2.53
CA MET A 99 -7.70 -11.11 3.67
C MET A 99 -7.37 -9.62 3.63
N LEU A 100 -6.72 -9.12 2.57
CA LEU A 100 -6.20 -7.76 2.50
C LEU A 100 -7.27 -6.76 2.06
N ALA A 101 -7.58 -5.79 2.92
CA ALA A 101 -8.68 -4.83 2.71
C ALA A 101 -8.35 -3.68 1.73
N LEU A 102 -7.16 -3.65 1.19
CA LEU A 102 -6.68 -2.64 0.25
C LEU A 102 -6.04 -3.31 -0.96
N SER A 103 -5.94 -2.60 -2.09
CA SER A 103 -5.43 -3.16 -3.34
C SER A 103 -4.05 -2.65 -3.74
N ARG A 104 -3.50 -1.67 -3.01
CA ARG A 104 -2.13 -1.16 -3.19
C ARG A 104 -1.51 -0.79 -1.85
N ALA A 105 -0.25 -1.19 -1.65
CA ALA A 105 0.54 -0.92 -0.46
C ALA A 105 2.03 -0.79 -0.81
N LEU A 106 2.79 -0.23 0.12
CA LEU A 106 4.22 -0.47 0.24
C LEU A 106 4.39 -1.71 1.12
N GLY A 107 5.27 -2.64 0.77
CA GLY A 107 5.34 -3.93 1.46
C GLY A 107 4.23 -4.88 1.03
N ASP A 108 3.63 -5.60 1.97
CA ASP A 108 2.63 -6.65 1.71
C ASP A 108 3.09 -7.66 0.63
N PHE A 109 4.34 -8.11 0.73
CA PHE A 109 5.02 -8.90 -0.30
C PHE A 109 4.37 -10.26 -0.56
N GLU A 110 3.61 -10.78 0.39
CA GLU A 110 2.83 -12.01 0.22
C GLU A 110 1.86 -11.90 -0.96
N TYR A 111 1.32 -10.70 -1.21
CA TYR A 111 0.38 -10.44 -2.31
C TYR A 111 1.06 -9.99 -3.62
N LYS A 112 2.38 -9.86 -3.64
CA LYS A 112 3.17 -9.37 -4.78
C LYS A 112 4.02 -10.43 -5.45
N SER A 113 4.11 -11.60 -4.85
CA SER A 113 5.00 -12.69 -5.28
C SER A 113 4.43 -13.58 -6.39
N ASN A 114 3.27 -13.26 -6.94
CA ASN A 114 2.69 -13.97 -8.08
C ASN A 114 3.17 -13.34 -9.39
N SER A 115 4.32 -13.75 -9.83
CA SER A 115 4.85 -13.54 -11.18
C SER A 115 5.32 -14.85 -11.77
#